data_4d99a8d476605a614c40948dd0063b90
#
_entry.id   4d99a8d476605a614c40948dd0063b90
#
_cell.length_a   1.000
_cell.length_b   1.000
_cell.length_c   1.000
_cell.angle_alpha   90.00
_cell.angle_beta   90.00
_cell.angle_gamma   90.00
#
_symmetry.space_group_name_H-M   'P 1'
#
loop_
_entity.id
_entity.type
_entity.pdbx_description
1 polymer ?
#
loop_
_entity_poly.entity_id
_entity_poly.type
_entity_poly.pdbx_seq_one_letter_code
_entity_poly.pdbx_strand_id
1 'polypeptide(L)'
;PAYTYARIYKKDDELKKHKDRFSCEISTTMNLGGDKWSIYLKPSGKLSKKIKVDLNPGDMLVYKGIELEHWREKFEGNHSAQVFLHYNNIRTKFAKDNIFDRRKHLGLPNWFKK
;
A
#
# COMPACT_ATOMS: atom_id res chain seq x y z
N PRO A 1 11.56 1.52 10.48
CA PRO A 1 10.90 1.97 9.24
C PRO A 1 11.68 1.53 8.01
N ALA A 2 10.98 1.18 6.94
CA ALA A 2 11.60 0.96 5.64
C ALA A 2 11.51 2.25 4.81
N TYR A 3 10.30 2.73 4.55
CA TYR A 3 10.06 3.99 3.86
C TYR A 3 8.63 4.48 4.03
N THR A 4 8.41 5.74 3.64
CA THR A 4 7.11 6.40 3.68
C THR A 4 6.95 7.24 2.42
N TYR A 5 5.75 7.27 1.86
CA TYR A 5 5.41 8.22 0.82
C TYR A 5 3.91 8.53 0.81
N ALA A 6 3.58 9.69 0.26
CA ALA A 6 2.20 10.10 0.06
C ALA A 6 1.91 10.23 -1.44
N ARG A 7 0.68 9.95 -1.84
CA ARG A 7 0.25 10.05 -3.22
C ARG A 7 -1.19 10.52 -3.33
N ILE A 8 -1.45 11.34 -4.35
CA ILE A 8 -2.80 11.70 -4.77
C ILE A 8 -3.15 10.87 -5.99
N TYR A 9 -4.23 10.11 -5.87
CA TYR A 9 -4.79 9.31 -6.96
C TYR A 9 -5.91 10.07 -7.64
N LYS A 10 -6.06 9.83 -8.93
CA LYS A 10 -7.03 10.49 -9.80
C LYS A 10 -7.98 9.46 -10.39
N LYS A 11 -9.07 9.96 -11.01
CA LYS A 11 -10.02 9.12 -11.74
C LYS A 11 -9.29 8.17 -12.69
N ASP A 12 -9.75 6.94 -12.74
CA ASP A 12 -9.24 5.82 -13.53
C ASP A 12 -7.93 5.19 -13.03
N ASP A 13 -7.32 5.73 -11.98
CA ASP A 13 -6.22 5.03 -11.32
C ASP A 13 -6.71 3.70 -10.72
N GLU A 14 -5.86 2.69 -10.76
CA GLU A 14 -6.11 1.40 -10.11
C GLU A 14 -4.83 0.88 -9.47
N LEU A 15 -4.98 0.05 -8.47
CA LEU A 15 -3.89 -0.70 -7.88
C LEU A 15 -4.17 -2.18 -8.13
N LYS A 16 -3.44 -2.76 -9.07
CA LYS A 16 -3.65 -4.16 -9.46
C LYS A 16 -3.35 -5.10 -8.31
N LYS A 17 -4.04 -6.23 -8.29
CA LYS A 17 -3.87 -7.28 -7.29
C LYS A 17 -2.42 -7.73 -7.22
N HIS A 18 -1.84 -7.64 -6.03
CA HIS A 18 -0.43 -7.98 -5.79
C HIS A 18 -0.17 -8.27 -4.31
N LYS A 19 0.99 -8.81 -4.04
CA LYS A 19 1.62 -8.81 -2.72
C LYS A 19 2.79 -7.86 -2.76
N ASP A 20 3.09 -7.26 -1.62
CA ASP A 20 4.20 -6.33 -1.53
C ASP A 20 5.54 -7.07 -1.54
N ARG A 21 6.60 -6.32 -1.79
CA ARG A 21 7.98 -6.79 -1.64
C ARG A 21 8.40 -6.81 -0.17
N PHE A 22 9.52 -7.44 0.14
CA PHE A 22 9.95 -7.68 1.52
C PHE A 22 10.17 -6.40 2.36
N SER A 23 10.48 -5.27 1.75
CA SER A 23 10.55 -3.99 2.46
C SER A 23 9.21 -3.53 3.03
N CYS A 24 8.12 -4.10 2.56
CA CYS A 24 6.76 -3.81 3.00
C CYS A 24 6.16 -4.98 3.79
N GLU A 25 6.97 -5.60 4.64
CA GLU A 25 6.53 -6.70 5.50
C GLU A 25 5.32 -6.32 6.35
N ILE A 26 5.39 -5.13 6.93
CA ILE A 26 4.26 -4.50 7.62
C ILE A 26 3.93 -3.25 6.84
N SER A 27 2.79 -3.26 6.19
CA SER A 27 2.31 -2.16 5.36
C SER A 27 1.19 -1.42 6.05
N THR A 28 1.11 -0.12 5.81
CA THR A 28 -0.03 0.68 6.21
C THR A 28 -0.53 1.50 5.04
N THR A 29 -1.80 1.80 5.05
CA THR A 29 -2.39 2.82 4.20
C THR A 29 -3.31 3.69 5.05
N MET A 30 -3.10 5.00 5.03
CA MET A 30 -3.94 5.95 5.72
C MET A 30 -4.63 6.85 4.70
N ASN A 31 -5.94 7.00 4.85
CA ASN A 31 -6.71 7.96 4.07
C ASN A 31 -6.46 9.38 4.61
N LEU A 32 -5.96 10.28 3.76
CA LEU A 32 -5.74 11.68 4.10
C LEU A 32 -6.91 12.58 3.66
N GLY A 33 -7.80 12.08 2.80
CA GLY A 33 -8.95 12.82 2.32
C GLY A 33 -9.26 12.57 0.84
N GLY A 34 -10.23 13.30 0.33
CA GLY A 34 -10.75 13.14 -1.02
C GLY A 34 -11.91 12.17 -1.09
N ASP A 35 -12.20 11.66 -2.29
CA ASP A 35 -13.30 10.74 -2.51
C ASP A 35 -12.95 9.34 -2.01
N LYS A 36 -13.96 8.63 -1.57
CA LYS A 36 -13.81 7.28 -1.02
C LYS A 36 -13.28 6.32 -2.07
N TRP A 37 -12.30 5.52 -1.67
CA TRP A 37 -11.69 4.50 -2.53
C TRP A 37 -11.32 3.27 -1.71
N SER A 38 -12.09 2.21 -1.85
CA SER A 38 -11.94 0.99 -1.07
C SER A 38 -10.64 0.25 -1.40
N ILE A 39 -10.06 -0.39 -0.38
CA ILE A 39 -9.00 -1.36 -0.55
C ILE A 39 -9.56 -2.76 -0.29
N TYR A 40 -9.13 -3.72 -1.09
CA TYR A 40 -9.51 -5.12 -0.97
C TYR A 40 -8.31 -5.95 -0.54
N LEU A 41 -8.54 -6.90 0.35
CA LEU A 41 -7.53 -7.85 0.80
C LEU A 41 -8.10 -9.27 0.67
N LYS A 42 -7.22 -10.21 0.34
CA LYS A 42 -7.57 -11.63 0.29
C LYS A 42 -6.55 -12.43 1.08
N PRO A 43 -6.94 -12.96 2.25
CA PRO A 43 -6.09 -13.88 3.00
C PRO A 43 -5.75 -15.12 2.18
N SER A 44 -4.62 -15.76 2.47
CA SER A 44 -4.21 -17.01 1.82
C SER A 44 -5.18 -18.14 2.18
N GLY A 45 -5.44 -19.02 1.21
CA GLY A 45 -6.28 -20.20 1.39
C GLY A 45 -7.43 -20.28 0.40
N LYS A 46 -7.82 -21.53 0.03
CA LYS A 46 -8.86 -21.78 -0.99
C LYS A 46 -10.25 -21.27 -0.58
N LEU A 47 -10.55 -21.26 0.72
CA LEU A 47 -11.85 -20.87 1.27
C LEU A 47 -11.89 -19.40 1.70
N SER A 48 -10.79 -18.66 1.61
CA SER A 48 -10.77 -17.26 2.01
C SER A 48 -11.51 -16.38 1.01
N LYS A 49 -12.33 -15.48 1.55
CA LYS A 49 -13.07 -14.50 0.76
C LYS A 49 -12.32 -13.17 0.76
N LYS A 50 -12.51 -12.37 -0.30
CA LYS A 50 -12.00 -11.01 -0.31
C LYS A 50 -12.69 -10.18 0.79
N ILE A 51 -11.92 -9.32 1.42
CA ILE A 51 -12.39 -8.38 2.43
C ILE A 51 -12.32 -6.99 1.84
N LYS A 52 -13.43 -6.28 1.83
CA LYS A 52 -13.50 -4.88 1.43
C LYS A 52 -13.31 -4.00 2.65
N VAL A 53 -12.38 -3.06 2.58
CA VAL A 53 -12.11 -2.10 3.66
C VAL A 53 -12.29 -0.68 3.14
N ASP A 54 -13.15 0.07 3.81
CA ASP A 54 -13.38 1.48 3.58
C ASP A 54 -12.76 2.28 4.73
N LEU A 55 -11.92 3.24 4.40
CA LEU A 55 -11.25 4.10 5.36
C LEU A 55 -11.78 5.52 5.25
N ASN A 56 -12.22 6.08 6.38
CA ASN A 56 -12.52 7.51 6.47
C ASN A 56 -11.22 8.31 6.59
N PRO A 57 -11.22 9.62 6.29
CA PRO A 57 -10.04 10.45 6.52
C PRO A 57 -9.50 10.29 7.95
N GLY A 58 -8.21 9.99 8.06
CA GLY A 58 -7.54 9.72 9.33
C GLY A 58 -7.51 8.24 9.74
N ASP A 59 -8.32 7.38 9.13
CA ASP A 59 -8.27 5.94 9.39
C ASP A 59 -7.04 5.31 8.72
N MET A 60 -6.44 4.37 9.41
CA MET A 60 -5.29 3.61 8.92
C MET A 60 -5.57 2.12 8.95
N LEU A 61 -5.29 1.44 7.85
CA LEU A 61 -5.24 -0.01 7.79
C LEU A 61 -3.78 -0.46 7.92
N VAL A 62 -3.54 -1.40 8.83
CA VAL A 62 -2.22 -2.05 9.02
C VAL A 62 -2.36 -3.51 8.62
N TYR A 63 -1.48 -4.00 7.77
CA TYR A 63 -1.56 -5.36 7.25
C TYR A 63 -0.17 -5.91 6.88
N LYS A 64 -0.09 -7.23 6.77
CA LYS A 64 1.13 -7.90 6.31
C LYS A 64 1.20 -7.89 4.79
N GLY A 65 1.82 -6.85 4.23
CA GLY A 65 1.84 -6.62 2.79
C GLY A 65 2.44 -7.76 1.97
N ILE A 66 3.44 -8.46 2.50
CA ILE A 66 4.09 -9.60 1.82
C ILE A 66 3.27 -10.88 1.83
N GLU A 67 2.29 -10.99 2.73
CA GLU A 67 1.46 -12.19 2.89
C GLU A 67 0.08 -12.05 2.26
N LEU A 68 -0.51 -10.86 2.37
CA LEU A 68 -1.87 -10.60 1.92
C LEU A 68 -1.89 -10.01 0.52
N GLU A 69 -2.56 -10.70 -0.38
CA GLU A 69 -2.91 -10.16 -1.69
C GLU A 69 -3.87 -9.00 -1.51
N HIS A 70 -3.58 -7.85 -2.12
CA HIS A 70 -4.39 -6.65 -1.97
C HIS A 70 -4.44 -5.84 -3.26
N TRP A 71 -5.51 -5.04 -3.40
CA TRP A 71 -5.75 -4.24 -4.60
C TRP A 71 -6.77 -3.14 -4.33
N ARG A 72 -6.83 -2.19 -5.24
CA ARG A 72 -7.90 -1.22 -5.37
C ARG A 72 -8.43 -1.27 -6.80
N GLU A 73 -9.74 -1.36 -6.94
CA GLU A 73 -10.39 -1.34 -8.25
C GLU A 73 -10.27 0.06 -8.87
N LYS A 74 -10.62 0.21 -10.15
CA LYS A 74 -10.55 1.49 -10.84
C LYS A 74 -11.26 2.59 -10.04
N PHE A 75 -10.54 3.68 -9.78
CA PHE A 75 -11.06 4.79 -9.00
C PHE A 75 -12.09 5.60 -9.83
N GLU A 76 -13.29 5.73 -9.31
CA GLU A 76 -14.38 6.43 -9.97
C GLU A 76 -14.55 7.88 -9.49
N GLY A 77 -13.89 8.26 -8.40
CA GLY A 77 -13.90 9.62 -7.86
C GLY A 77 -12.94 10.56 -8.58
N ASN A 78 -12.78 11.75 -8.06
CA ASN A 78 -11.89 12.77 -8.64
C ASN A 78 -10.48 12.70 -8.04
N HIS A 79 -10.37 12.71 -6.72
CA HIS A 79 -9.09 12.67 -6.01
C HIS A 79 -9.20 11.84 -4.73
N SER A 80 -8.16 11.09 -4.45
CA SER A 80 -7.99 10.37 -3.18
C SER A 80 -6.53 10.50 -2.74
N ALA A 81 -6.31 11.08 -1.55
CA ALA A 81 -4.98 11.27 -0.99
C ALA A 81 -4.70 10.16 0.04
N GLN A 82 -3.59 9.47 -0.12
CA GLN A 82 -3.16 8.38 0.74
C GLN A 82 -1.72 8.59 1.19
N VAL A 83 -1.40 8.15 2.41
CA VAL A 83 -0.02 8.01 2.87
C VAL A 83 0.24 6.55 3.22
N PHE A 84 1.41 6.08 2.85
CA PHE A 84 1.87 4.71 3.08
C PHE A 84 3.08 4.73 3.98
N LEU A 85 3.02 3.96 5.06
CA LEU A 85 4.12 3.77 6.00
C LEU A 85 4.48 2.29 5.98
N HIS A 86 5.74 1.98 5.67
CA HIS A 86 6.21 0.60 5.57
C HIS A 86 7.29 0.30 6.60
N TYR A 87 7.17 -0.86 7.22
CA TYR A 87 8.04 -1.29 8.31
C TYR A 87 8.48 -2.74 8.12
N ASN A 88 9.61 -3.06 8.71
CA ASN A 88 10.04 -4.43 8.91
C ASN A 88 10.10 -4.75 10.41
N ASN A 89 9.78 -5.99 10.77
CA ASN A 89 10.02 -6.47 12.10
C ASN A 89 11.53 -6.61 12.31
N ILE A 90 12.07 -5.90 13.30
CA ILE A 90 13.51 -5.88 13.60
C ILE A 90 14.11 -7.27 13.85
N ARG A 91 13.27 -8.24 14.23
CA ARG A 91 13.68 -9.63 14.47
C ARG A 91 13.75 -10.48 13.20
N THR A 92 13.32 -9.96 12.06
CA THR A 92 13.38 -10.69 10.80
C THR A 92 14.62 -10.32 10.00
N LYS A 93 15.01 -11.21 9.08
CA LYS A 93 16.15 -10.98 8.18
C LYS A 93 15.96 -9.77 7.26
N PHE A 94 14.73 -9.33 7.06
CA PHE A 94 14.42 -8.24 6.12
C PHE A 94 14.79 -6.86 6.67
N ALA A 95 14.76 -6.68 7.98
CA ALA A 95 14.97 -5.37 8.59
C ALA A 95 16.33 -4.75 8.26
N LYS A 96 17.38 -5.55 8.32
CA LYS A 96 18.75 -5.09 8.05
C LYS A 96 18.94 -4.56 6.63
N ASP A 97 18.33 -5.23 5.65
CA ASP A 97 18.54 -4.91 4.24
C ASP A 97 17.60 -3.81 3.75
N ASN A 98 16.48 -3.58 4.42
CA ASN A 98 15.42 -2.68 3.97
C ASN A 98 15.27 -1.41 4.79
N ILE A 99 16.12 -1.19 5.78
CA ILE A 99 16.06 0.04 6.57
C ILE A 99 16.32 1.24 5.65
N PHE A 100 15.42 2.24 5.70
CA PHE A 100 15.48 3.48 4.90
C PHE A 100 15.51 3.30 3.38
N ASP A 101 14.93 2.27 2.86
CA ASP A 101 14.83 1.94 1.42
C ASP A 101 15.73 2.77 0.49
N ARG A 102 16.74 2.16 -0.09
CA ARG A 102 17.78 2.83 -0.87
C ARG A 102 17.38 3.18 -2.32
N ARG A 103 16.12 3.01 -2.70
CA ARG A 103 15.66 3.36 -4.05
C ARG A 103 15.66 4.88 -4.23
N LYS A 104 16.21 5.35 -5.36
CA LYS A 104 16.31 6.80 -5.64
C LYS A 104 14.96 7.47 -5.89
N HIS A 105 14.02 6.77 -6.52
CA HIS A 105 12.76 7.34 -7.01
C HIS A 105 11.58 6.46 -6.62
N LEU A 106 11.27 6.47 -5.35
CA LEU A 106 10.18 5.71 -4.78
C LEU A 106 8.82 6.26 -5.25
N GLY A 107 7.97 5.37 -5.77
CA GLY A 107 6.62 5.76 -6.15
C GLY A 107 6.49 6.67 -7.37
N LEU A 108 7.60 7.00 -8.03
CA LEU A 108 7.59 7.85 -9.22
C LEU A 108 7.42 7.02 -10.51
N PRO A 109 6.78 7.59 -11.53
CA PRO A 109 6.65 6.94 -12.82
C PRO A 109 8.00 6.57 -13.44
N ASN A 110 8.04 5.53 -14.26
CA ASN A 110 9.29 5.05 -14.85
C ASN A 110 10.01 6.11 -15.70
N TRP A 111 9.26 7.00 -16.36
CA TRP A 111 9.85 8.09 -17.15
C TRP A 111 10.59 9.12 -16.30
N PHE A 112 10.31 9.22 -15.02
CA PHE A 112 11.01 10.11 -14.09
C PHE A 112 12.32 9.51 -13.56
N LYS A 113 12.47 8.20 -13.65
CA LYS A 113 13.62 7.45 -13.12
C LYS A 113 14.82 7.48 -14.08
N LYS A 114 15.33 8.62 -14.36
CA LYS A 114 16.52 8.77 -15.19
C LYS A 114 17.81 8.69 -14.39
#